data_4f2f9f591fdecd9df26ef18c7748a42a
#
_entry.id   4f2f9f591fdecd9df26ef18c7748a42a
#
_cell.length_a   1.000
_cell.length_b   1.000
_cell.length_c   1.000
_cell.angle_alpha   90.00
_cell.angle_beta   90.00
_cell.angle_gamma   90.00
#
_symmetry.space_group_name_H-M   'P 1'
#
loop_
_entity.id
_entity.type
_entity.pdbx_description
1 polymer ?
#
loop_
_entity_poly.entity_id
_entity_poly.type
_entity_poly.pdbx_seq_one_letter_code
_entity_poly.pdbx_strand_id
1 'polypeptide(L)'
;MSDPAAVPPWHMRGSLVGACNCDWGCPCNFDAPPTYGFCDGFYGMVVHEGRFGEVVLDGVRFVWGGHAPEAIHEGNGTSVLVLDTSTTLEQRAAIDRLWRGGGVGSPFDEFASVTSLWHEPIVADVQVSLAGIRSSVKVTGDATFELALSRIRNPVTGDEEELYLDKPTGFTSKHTELGMSTVGVFASPGMSFDIGGKYAEYAEFEYSGP
;
A
#
# COMPACT_ATOMS: atom_id res chain seq x y z
N MET A 1 6.84 -34.70 2.48
CA MET A 1 6.05 -33.48 2.28
C MET A 1 6.24 -32.71 3.58
N SER A 2 7.12 -31.70 3.60
CA SER A 2 7.28 -30.82 4.77
C SER A 2 6.01 -30.02 4.92
N ASP A 3 5.42 -30.07 6.12
CA ASP A 3 4.36 -29.21 6.57
C ASP A 3 4.79 -27.75 6.28
N PRO A 4 4.00 -26.93 5.59
CA PRO A 4 4.35 -25.52 5.45
C PRO A 4 4.45 -25.00 6.89
N ALA A 5 5.63 -24.50 7.26
CA ALA A 5 5.88 -24.01 8.61
C ALA A 5 4.73 -23.11 9.04
N ALA A 6 4.12 -23.44 10.17
CA ALA A 6 2.99 -22.67 10.71
C ALA A 6 3.36 -21.18 10.74
N VAL A 7 2.45 -20.32 10.30
CA VAL A 7 2.67 -18.86 10.36
C VAL A 7 2.86 -18.48 11.83
N PRO A 8 3.97 -17.84 12.21
CA PRO A 8 4.15 -17.41 13.59
C PRO A 8 3.17 -16.28 13.92
N PRO A 9 2.81 -16.08 15.19
CA PRO A 9 2.07 -14.91 15.61
C PRO A 9 2.76 -13.62 15.16
N TRP A 10 1.99 -12.68 14.66
CA TRP A 10 2.52 -11.40 14.21
C TRP A 10 1.54 -10.26 14.49
N HIS A 11 2.07 -9.08 14.62
CA HIS A 11 1.31 -7.84 14.63
C HIS A 11 2.15 -6.71 14.06
N MET A 12 1.50 -5.69 13.53
CA MET A 12 2.12 -4.43 13.16
C MET A 12 1.11 -3.29 13.22
N ARG A 13 1.59 -2.12 13.63
CA ARG A 13 0.88 -0.86 13.53
C ARG A 13 1.78 0.17 12.84
N GLY A 14 1.19 1.05 12.08
CA GLY A 14 1.98 2.01 11.31
C GLY A 14 1.13 2.96 10.50
N SER A 15 1.78 3.65 9.58
CA SER A 15 1.13 4.58 8.65
C SER A 15 1.17 4.05 7.22
N LEU A 16 0.08 4.30 6.51
CA LEU A 16 -0.12 3.99 5.11
C LEU A 16 -0.30 5.29 4.33
N VAL A 17 0.46 5.44 3.24
CA VAL A 17 0.38 6.56 2.30
C VAL A 17 0.07 5.95 0.93
N GLY A 18 -1.15 6.13 0.43
CA GLY A 18 -1.64 5.42 -0.74
C GLY A 18 -2.14 6.34 -1.84
N ALA A 19 -2.14 5.82 -3.06
CA ALA A 19 -2.78 6.45 -4.20
C ALA A 19 -3.17 5.40 -5.25
N CYS A 20 -4.14 5.72 -6.08
CA CYS A 20 -4.53 4.90 -7.22
C CYS A 20 -4.96 5.77 -8.42
N ASN A 21 -5.11 5.13 -9.59
CA ASN A 21 -5.49 5.81 -10.84
C ASN A 21 -6.94 6.30 -10.89
N CYS A 22 -7.78 5.95 -9.93
CA CYS A 22 -9.17 6.41 -9.89
C CYS A 22 -9.30 7.93 -9.70
N ASP A 23 -10.42 8.50 -10.08
CA ASP A 23 -10.79 9.83 -9.66
C ASP A 23 -11.00 9.90 -8.15
N TRP A 24 -11.10 11.10 -7.58
CA TRP A 24 -11.15 11.29 -6.14
C TRP A 24 -12.29 10.52 -5.49
N GLY A 25 -11.99 9.90 -4.36
CA GLY A 25 -12.93 9.09 -3.60
C GLY A 25 -12.91 7.58 -3.92
N CYS A 26 -11.99 7.11 -4.76
CA CYS A 26 -11.77 5.72 -5.18
C CYS A 26 -13.00 4.79 -5.04
N PRO A 27 -13.70 4.44 -6.14
CA PRO A 27 -14.94 3.65 -6.07
C PRO A 27 -14.79 2.29 -5.39
N CYS A 28 -13.58 1.70 -5.42
CA CYS A 28 -13.31 0.42 -4.76
C CYS A 28 -13.52 0.48 -3.23
N ASN A 29 -13.42 1.66 -2.61
CA ASN A 29 -13.79 1.84 -1.21
C ASN A 29 -15.28 1.57 -0.94
N PHE A 30 -16.10 1.60 -1.98
CA PHE A 30 -17.54 1.35 -1.96
C PHE A 30 -17.92 0.07 -2.70
N ASP A 31 -16.95 -0.83 -2.92
CA ASP A 31 -17.10 -2.10 -3.63
C ASP A 31 -17.61 -1.93 -5.08
N ALA A 32 -17.36 -0.75 -5.69
CA ALA A 32 -17.73 -0.40 -7.05
C ALA A 32 -16.56 -0.54 -8.03
N PRO A 33 -16.82 -0.71 -9.34
CA PRO A 33 -15.76 -0.79 -10.34
C PRO A 33 -14.88 0.47 -10.38
N PRO A 34 -13.59 0.34 -10.70
CA PRO A 34 -12.67 1.48 -10.78
C PRO A 34 -13.07 2.45 -11.90
N THR A 35 -12.76 3.73 -11.73
CA THR A 35 -13.18 4.82 -12.63
C THR A 35 -12.85 4.54 -14.11
N TYR A 36 -11.70 3.92 -14.38
CA TYR A 36 -11.22 3.68 -15.74
C TYR A 36 -11.26 2.20 -16.16
N GLY A 37 -11.94 1.35 -15.40
CA GLY A 37 -12.10 -0.08 -15.69
C GLY A 37 -10.89 -0.94 -15.31
N PHE A 38 -9.83 -0.35 -14.80
CA PHE A 38 -8.63 -1.03 -14.29
C PHE A 38 -8.09 -0.31 -13.06
N CYS A 39 -7.26 -0.97 -12.27
CA CYS A 39 -6.68 -0.39 -11.07
C CYS A 39 -5.14 -0.42 -11.15
N ASP A 40 -4.52 0.76 -11.12
CA ASP A 40 -3.12 0.96 -10.81
C ASP A 40 -3.04 1.65 -9.45
N GLY A 41 -2.30 1.09 -8.52
CA GLY A 41 -2.23 1.66 -7.19
C GLY A 41 -0.98 1.23 -6.42
N PHE A 42 -0.71 1.93 -5.34
CA PHE A 42 0.41 1.64 -4.48
C PHE A 42 0.21 2.14 -3.06
N TYR A 43 0.89 1.49 -2.13
CA TYR A 43 1.00 1.89 -0.75
C TYR A 43 2.47 2.05 -0.35
N GLY A 44 2.85 3.23 0.15
CA GLY A 44 4.04 3.40 0.96
C GLY A 44 3.68 3.16 2.42
N MET A 45 4.39 2.27 3.09
CA MET A 45 4.09 1.87 4.45
C MET A 45 5.29 2.05 5.38
N VAL A 46 5.00 2.52 6.59
CA VAL A 46 5.97 2.64 7.69
C VAL A 46 5.43 1.87 8.88
N VAL A 47 6.17 0.88 9.34
CA VAL A 47 5.86 0.15 10.58
C VAL A 47 6.42 0.93 11.76
N HIS A 48 5.56 1.43 12.65
CA HIS A 48 5.99 2.12 13.87
C HIS A 48 6.36 1.12 14.96
N GLU A 49 5.60 0.06 15.06
CA GLU A 49 5.81 -1.04 15.99
C GLU A 49 5.30 -2.32 15.34
N GLY A 50 6.07 -3.40 15.39
CA GLY A 50 5.64 -4.65 14.81
C GLY A 50 6.59 -5.80 15.06
N ARG A 51 6.04 -7.01 14.89
CA ARG A 51 6.78 -8.26 15.06
C ARG A 51 6.18 -9.34 14.16
N PHE A 52 7.05 -10.18 13.60
CA PHE A 52 6.68 -11.41 12.92
C PHE A 52 7.46 -12.57 13.56
N GLY A 53 6.81 -13.33 14.43
CA GLY A 53 7.51 -14.26 15.32
C GLY A 53 8.56 -13.52 16.16
N GLU A 54 9.81 -13.91 16.03
CA GLU A 54 10.94 -13.27 16.73
C GLU A 54 11.52 -12.06 15.96
N VAL A 55 11.11 -11.81 14.71
CA VAL A 55 11.63 -10.72 13.89
C VAL A 55 10.94 -9.42 14.27
N VAL A 56 11.70 -8.45 14.77
CA VAL A 56 11.20 -7.09 15.06
C VAL A 56 11.09 -6.31 13.75
N LEU A 57 9.93 -5.67 13.55
CA LEU A 57 9.61 -4.91 12.34
C LEU A 57 9.58 -3.39 12.56
N ASP A 58 9.95 -2.92 13.75
CA ASP A 58 9.96 -1.49 14.08
C ASP A 58 10.84 -0.71 13.10
N GLY A 59 10.30 0.38 12.56
CA GLY A 59 10.98 1.24 11.62
C GLY A 59 11.09 0.71 10.19
N VAL A 60 10.59 -0.49 9.92
CA VAL A 60 10.57 -1.04 8.54
C VAL A 60 9.74 -0.16 7.63
N ARG A 61 10.30 0.18 6.46
CA ARG A 61 9.64 0.94 5.40
C ARG A 61 9.63 0.10 4.13
N PHE A 62 8.53 0.14 3.42
CA PHE A 62 8.40 -0.55 2.16
C PHE A 62 7.30 0.06 1.30
N VAL A 63 7.29 -0.27 0.02
CA VAL A 63 6.23 0.08 -0.93
C VAL A 63 5.68 -1.20 -1.53
N TRP A 64 4.36 -1.30 -1.59
CA TRP A 64 3.66 -2.26 -2.44
C TRP A 64 3.13 -1.51 -3.66
N GLY A 65 3.39 -2.02 -4.87
CA GLY A 65 2.81 -1.55 -6.11
C GLY A 65 1.98 -2.66 -6.75
N GLY A 66 0.81 -2.31 -7.27
CA GLY A 66 -0.11 -3.27 -7.87
C GLY A 66 -0.82 -2.74 -9.11
N HIS A 67 -1.06 -3.64 -10.05
CA HIS A 67 -1.91 -3.47 -11.21
C HIS A 67 -2.97 -4.56 -11.23
N ALA A 68 -4.23 -4.20 -11.45
CA ALA A 68 -5.31 -5.13 -11.75
C ALA A 68 -5.98 -4.72 -13.06
N PRO A 69 -6.16 -5.65 -14.03
CA PRO A 69 -6.71 -5.33 -15.36
C PRO A 69 -8.18 -4.91 -15.31
N GLU A 70 -8.85 -5.17 -14.21
CA GLU A 70 -10.25 -4.85 -13.90
C GLU A 70 -10.35 -4.32 -12.47
N ALA A 71 -11.50 -4.47 -11.80
CA ALA A 71 -11.61 -4.17 -10.38
C ALA A 71 -10.70 -5.10 -9.57
N ILE A 72 -10.04 -4.59 -8.54
CA ILE A 72 -9.05 -5.37 -7.77
C ILE A 72 -9.62 -6.67 -7.22
N HIS A 73 -10.90 -6.69 -6.85
CA HIS A 73 -11.57 -7.87 -6.31
C HIS A 73 -11.89 -8.95 -7.37
N GLU A 74 -11.75 -8.65 -8.66
CA GLU A 74 -11.90 -9.63 -9.75
C GLU A 74 -10.63 -10.46 -9.98
N GLY A 75 -9.52 -10.08 -9.33
CA GLY A 75 -8.27 -10.82 -9.37
C GLY A 75 -7.40 -10.50 -10.58
N ASN A 76 -6.57 -11.46 -11.01
CA ASN A 76 -5.60 -11.32 -12.09
C ASN A 76 -4.58 -10.19 -11.87
N GLY A 77 -4.41 -9.75 -10.62
CA GLY A 77 -3.49 -8.69 -10.23
C GLY A 77 -2.03 -9.08 -10.43
N THR A 78 -1.21 -8.06 -10.68
CA THR A 78 0.24 -8.12 -10.66
C THR A 78 0.75 -7.25 -9.53
N SER A 79 1.68 -7.74 -8.72
CA SER A 79 2.20 -7.01 -7.56
C SER A 79 3.73 -7.06 -7.49
N VAL A 80 4.32 -6.03 -6.88
CA VAL A 80 5.74 -5.96 -6.55
C VAL A 80 5.92 -5.30 -5.18
N LEU A 81 6.93 -5.75 -4.43
CA LEU A 81 7.38 -5.11 -3.20
C LEU A 81 8.69 -4.37 -3.43
N VAL A 82 8.81 -3.18 -2.88
CA VAL A 82 10.06 -2.45 -2.77
C VAL A 82 10.38 -2.31 -1.29
N LEU A 83 11.49 -2.90 -0.86
CA LEU A 83 11.90 -3.02 0.53
C LEU A 83 13.07 -2.07 0.78
N ASP A 84 13.02 -1.34 1.89
CA ASP A 84 14.07 -0.37 2.22
C ASP A 84 15.44 -1.02 2.40
N THR A 85 16.50 -0.36 1.92
CA THR A 85 17.88 -0.82 2.04
C THR A 85 18.33 -1.00 3.49
N SER A 86 17.76 -0.27 4.45
CA SER A 86 18.08 -0.38 5.88
C SER A 86 17.51 -1.65 6.53
N THR A 87 16.62 -2.38 5.86
CA THR A 87 16.02 -3.60 6.39
C THR A 87 16.98 -4.79 6.39
N THR A 88 16.91 -5.65 7.41
CA THR A 88 17.66 -6.91 7.45
C THR A 88 17.05 -7.94 6.50
N LEU A 89 17.79 -9.03 6.23
CA LEU A 89 17.27 -10.12 5.40
C LEU A 89 16.05 -10.79 6.03
N GLU A 90 16.02 -10.93 7.37
CA GLU A 90 14.91 -11.51 8.10
C GLU A 90 13.67 -10.61 8.04
N GLN A 91 13.84 -9.28 8.15
CA GLN A 91 12.73 -8.32 8.00
C GLN A 91 12.15 -8.36 6.59
N ARG A 92 13.00 -8.41 5.56
CA ARG A 92 12.56 -8.55 4.15
C ARG A 92 11.77 -9.83 3.93
N ALA A 93 12.30 -10.96 4.45
CA ALA A 93 11.62 -12.24 4.35
C ALA A 93 10.26 -12.22 5.08
N ALA A 94 10.17 -11.57 6.24
CA ALA A 94 8.93 -11.43 6.99
C ALA A 94 7.88 -10.60 6.22
N ILE A 95 8.26 -9.44 5.66
CA ILE A 95 7.35 -8.62 4.86
C ILE A 95 6.91 -9.36 3.59
N ASP A 96 7.84 -9.99 2.84
CA ASP A 96 7.49 -10.77 1.65
C ASP A 96 6.56 -11.93 2.00
N ARG A 97 6.81 -12.63 3.12
CA ARG A 97 5.96 -13.72 3.60
C ARG A 97 4.53 -13.25 3.94
N LEU A 98 4.39 -12.08 4.58
CA LEU A 98 3.08 -11.48 4.87
C LEU A 98 2.32 -11.17 3.58
N TRP A 99 2.92 -10.46 2.65
CA TRP A 99 2.26 -10.04 1.42
C TRP A 99 1.90 -11.18 0.48
N ARG A 100 2.61 -12.30 0.52
CA ARG A 100 2.25 -13.49 -0.26
C ARG A 100 1.11 -14.31 0.36
N GLY A 101 0.61 -13.96 1.52
CA GLY A 101 -0.57 -14.56 2.13
C GLY A 101 -0.37 -16.03 2.54
N GLY A 102 -1.41 -16.82 2.40
CA GLY A 102 -1.38 -18.25 2.73
C GLY A 102 -1.58 -18.52 4.21
N GLY A 103 -2.62 -17.93 4.79
CA GLY A 103 -3.04 -18.10 6.17
C GLY A 103 -2.37 -17.14 7.15
N VAL A 104 -1.83 -16.03 6.66
CA VAL A 104 -1.25 -14.99 7.53
C VAL A 104 -2.33 -14.11 8.16
N GLY A 105 -3.52 -14.02 7.54
CA GLY A 105 -4.63 -13.19 7.98
C GLY A 105 -4.75 -11.88 7.20
N SER A 106 -5.78 -11.11 7.56
CA SER A 106 -6.11 -9.83 6.94
C SER A 106 -5.08 -8.74 7.29
N PRO A 107 -4.77 -7.81 6.35
CA PRO A 107 -5.28 -7.65 4.99
C PRO A 107 -4.52 -8.45 3.92
N PHE A 108 -3.47 -9.17 4.31
CA PHE A 108 -2.51 -9.74 3.38
C PHE A 108 -3.06 -10.95 2.61
N ASP A 109 -3.91 -11.76 3.25
CA ASP A 109 -4.56 -12.87 2.56
C ASP A 109 -5.53 -12.37 1.47
N GLU A 110 -6.19 -11.22 1.68
CA GLU A 110 -7.05 -10.58 0.69
C GLU A 110 -6.22 -10.10 -0.52
N PHE A 111 -5.12 -9.37 -0.29
CA PHE A 111 -4.23 -8.92 -1.38
C PHE A 111 -3.61 -10.10 -2.13
N ALA A 112 -3.18 -11.12 -1.41
CA ALA A 112 -2.62 -12.32 -2.04
C ALA A 112 -3.65 -13.06 -2.88
N SER A 113 -4.91 -13.14 -2.44
CA SER A 113 -5.98 -13.84 -3.14
C SER A 113 -6.32 -13.24 -4.51
N VAL A 114 -6.08 -11.93 -4.68
CA VAL A 114 -6.35 -11.20 -5.93
C VAL A 114 -5.11 -11.00 -6.80
N THR A 115 -3.93 -11.40 -6.32
CA THR A 115 -2.65 -11.26 -7.03
C THR A 115 -2.26 -12.58 -7.70
N SER A 116 -2.27 -12.60 -9.03
CA SER A 116 -1.89 -13.77 -9.85
C SER A 116 -0.40 -13.79 -10.20
N LEU A 117 0.25 -12.62 -10.27
CA LEU A 117 1.66 -12.48 -10.60
C LEU A 117 2.38 -11.62 -9.56
N TRP A 118 3.38 -12.20 -8.93
CA TRP A 118 4.32 -11.50 -8.06
C TRP A 118 5.67 -11.32 -8.75
N HIS A 119 6.10 -10.07 -8.94
CA HIS A 119 7.49 -9.81 -9.30
C HIS A 119 8.42 -10.05 -8.11
N GLU A 120 9.70 -10.29 -8.39
CA GLU A 120 10.71 -10.40 -7.34
C GLU A 120 10.80 -9.08 -6.56
N PRO A 121 10.92 -9.14 -5.23
CA PRO A 121 11.08 -7.94 -4.42
C PRO A 121 12.33 -7.15 -4.79
N ILE A 122 12.20 -5.84 -4.84
CA ILE A 122 13.29 -4.90 -5.14
C ILE A 122 13.79 -4.31 -3.83
N VAL A 123 15.09 -4.17 -3.69
CA VAL A 123 15.71 -3.47 -2.55
C VAL A 123 16.20 -2.11 -3.02
N ALA A 124 15.63 -1.03 -2.44
CA ALA A 124 15.92 0.34 -2.83
C ALA A 124 15.87 1.28 -1.61
N ASP A 125 16.38 2.51 -1.74
CA ASP A 125 16.26 3.51 -0.68
C ASP A 125 14.81 4.04 -0.64
N VAL A 126 14.11 3.80 0.47
CA VAL A 126 12.71 4.21 0.69
C VAL A 126 12.66 5.32 1.72
N GLN A 127 12.38 6.54 1.28
CA GLN A 127 12.23 7.72 2.11
C GLN A 127 10.75 8.04 2.28
N VAL A 128 10.30 8.22 3.51
CA VAL A 128 8.91 8.57 3.83
C VAL A 128 8.90 9.79 4.75
N SER A 129 8.09 10.78 4.39
CA SER A 129 7.77 11.93 5.23
C SER A 129 6.30 11.86 5.61
N LEU A 130 6.00 11.66 6.89
CA LEU A 130 4.63 11.52 7.39
C LEU A 130 4.09 12.86 7.88
N ALA A 131 2.96 13.29 7.34
CA ALA A 131 2.26 14.54 7.67
C ALA A 131 0.75 14.44 7.35
N GLY A 132 0.11 13.29 7.68
CA GLY A 132 -1.28 13.02 7.29
C GLY A 132 -1.42 13.04 5.78
N ILE A 133 -2.47 13.66 5.26
CA ILE A 133 -2.70 13.80 3.81
C ILE A 133 -1.69 14.74 3.10
N ARG A 134 -0.67 15.21 3.76
CA ARG A 134 0.49 15.92 3.16
C ARG A 134 1.75 15.07 3.20
N SER A 135 1.63 13.79 3.43
CA SER A 135 2.74 12.84 3.40
C SER A 135 3.34 12.69 2.00
N SER A 136 4.59 12.25 1.97
CA SER A 136 5.26 11.90 0.72
C SER A 136 6.11 10.65 0.88
N VAL A 137 6.29 9.95 -0.23
CA VAL A 137 7.15 8.76 -0.33
C VAL A 137 8.03 8.92 -1.56
N LYS A 138 9.32 8.60 -1.41
CA LYS A 138 10.27 8.60 -2.52
C LYS A 138 11.14 7.35 -2.47
N VAL A 139 11.27 6.68 -3.61
CA VAL A 139 12.16 5.53 -3.80
C VAL A 139 13.17 5.87 -4.88
N THR A 140 14.42 5.52 -4.63
CA THR A 140 15.52 5.67 -5.60
C THR A 140 16.34 4.39 -5.67
N GLY A 141 16.69 3.98 -6.90
CA GLY A 141 17.44 2.75 -7.18
C GLY A 141 16.89 2.01 -8.39
N ASP A 142 16.80 0.69 -8.30
CA ASP A 142 16.27 -0.18 -9.37
C ASP A 142 14.74 -0.06 -9.56
N ALA A 143 14.06 0.59 -8.64
CA ALA A 143 12.70 1.10 -8.79
C ALA A 143 12.70 2.61 -8.57
N THR A 144 11.82 3.31 -9.29
CA THR A 144 11.54 4.73 -9.07
C THR A 144 10.10 4.85 -8.60
N PHE A 145 9.94 5.54 -7.49
CA PHE A 145 8.63 5.83 -6.95
C PHE A 145 8.66 7.23 -6.34
N GLU A 146 7.69 8.03 -6.69
CA GLU A 146 7.51 9.33 -6.09
C GLU A 146 6.02 9.60 -5.88
N LEU A 147 5.63 9.80 -4.64
CA LEU A 147 4.28 10.14 -4.23
C LEU A 147 4.32 11.37 -3.33
N ALA A 148 3.50 12.34 -3.65
CA ALA A 148 3.23 13.47 -2.78
C ALA A 148 1.72 13.71 -2.72
N LEU A 149 1.18 13.82 -1.52
CA LEU A 149 -0.24 13.98 -1.27
C LEU A 149 -0.60 15.43 -0.96
N SER A 150 -1.85 15.79 -1.24
CA SER A 150 -2.45 17.04 -0.80
C SER A 150 -3.94 16.87 -0.55
N ARG A 151 -4.52 17.82 0.19
CA ARG A 151 -5.97 17.97 0.29
C ARG A 151 -6.56 18.36 -1.05
N ILE A 152 -7.78 17.90 -1.30
CA ILE A 152 -8.61 18.36 -2.42
C ILE A 152 -9.06 19.79 -2.12
N ARG A 153 -9.15 20.63 -3.15
CA ARG A 153 -9.65 21.99 -3.00
C ARG A 153 -11.10 22.09 -3.49
N ASN A 154 -11.89 22.81 -2.71
CA ASN A 154 -13.25 23.16 -3.11
C ASN A 154 -13.20 23.98 -4.42
N PRO A 155 -13.88 23.56 -5.48
CA PRO A 155 -13.78 24.24 -6.78
C PRO A 155 -14.47 25.62 -6.81
N VAL A 156 -15.30 25.93 -5.80
CA VAL A 156 -16.03 27.21 -5.71
C VAL A 156 -15.27 28.22 -4.86
N THR A 157 -14.80 27.80 -3.66
CA THR A 157 -14.16 28.70 -2.70
C THR A 157 -12.64 28.71 -2.83
N GLY A 158 -12.03 27.63 -3.36
CA GLY A 158 -10.59 27.43 -3.41
C GLY A 158 -9.96 26.93 -2.09
N ASP A 159 -10.79 26.78 -1.05
CA ASP A 159 -10.33 26.29 0.25
C ASP A 159 -9.98 24.81 0.21
N GLU A 160 -9.09 24.37 1.10
CA GLU A 160 -8.80 22.96 1.28
C GLU A 160 -9.94 22.26 2.01
N GLU A 161 -10.32 21.08 1.50
CA GLU A 161 -11.33 20.24 2.11
C GLU A 161 -10.69 19.24 3.10
N GLU A 162 -11.35 19.04 4.23
CA GLU A 162 -11.04 17.96 5.17
C GLU A 162 -12.03 16.82 4.94
N LEU A 163 -11.55 15.75 4.31
CA LEU A 163 -12.37 14.62 3.89
C LEU A 163 -11.89 13.34 4.57
N TYR A 164 -12.84 12.61 5.14
CA TYR A 164 -12.55 11.33 5.81
C TYR A 164 -13.51 10.26 5.34
N LEU A 165 -13.00 9.03 5.26
CA LEU A 165 -13.81 7.83 5.09
C LEU A 165 -13.71 6.99 6.37
N ASP A 166 -14.84 6.79 7.03
CA ASP A 166 -15.00 5.82 8.09
C ASP A 166 -15.66 4.56 7.53
N LYS A 167 -14.87 3.46 7.42
CA LYS A 167 -15.34 2.15 6.96
C LYS A 167 -14.97 1.10 8.02
N PRO A 168 -15.83 0.86 9.03
CA PRO A 168 -15.54 -0.09 10.12
C PRO A 168 -15.20 -1.50 9.64
N THR A 169 -15.68 -1.88 8.45
CA THR A 169 -15.40 -3.16 7.78
C THR A 169 -14.20 -3.10 6.83
N GLY A 170 -13.50 -1.94 6.75
CA GLY A 170 -12.31 -1.80 5.91
C GLY A 170 -11.18 -2.72 6.39
N PHE A 171 -10.57 -3.43 5.46
CA PHE A 171 -9.49 -4.36 5.79
C PHE A 171 -8.10 -3.69 5.76
N THR A 172 -7.91 -2.62 4.96
CA THR A 172 -6.66 -1.84 4.94
C THR A 172 -6.63 -0.74 6.01
N SER A 173 -7.76 -0.09 6.22
CA SER A 173 -7.92 0.92 7.27
C SER A 173 -9.39 1.08 7.62
N LYS A 174 -9.67 1.55 8.83
CA LYS A 174 -11.02 1.82 9.31
C LYS A 174 -11.36 3.30 9.28
N HIS A 175 -10.33 4.14 9.34
CA HIS A 175 -10.42 5.60 9.27
C HIS A 175 -9.33 6.11 8.34
N THR A 176 -9.72 6.81 7.28
CA THR A 176 -8.81 7.23 6.21
C THR A 176 -9.01 8.71 5.91
N GLU A 177 -7.96 9.51 5.92
CA GLU A 177 -7.97 10.87 5.40
C GLU A 177 -7.83 10.82 3.87
N LEU A 178 -8.78 11.44 3.15
CA LEU A 178 -8.86 11.39 1.69
C LEU A 178 -8.26 12.66 1.07
N GLY A 179 -7.60 12.49 -0.06
CA GLY A 179 -7.01 13.59 -0.80
C GLY A 179 -6.72 13.25 -2.25
N MET A 180 -5.72 13.93 -2.78
CA MET A 180 -5.23 13.72 -4.14
C MET A 180 -3.71 13.61 -4.16
N SER A 181 -3.17 12.88 -5.13
CA SER A 181 -1.75 12.90 -5.45
C SER A 181 -1.41 14.18 -6.24
N THR A 182 -0.41 14.93 -5.82
CA THR A 182 0.18 16.01 -6.62
C THR A 182 1.29 15.46 -7.54
N VAL A 183 1.96 14.42 -7.08
CA VAL A 183 2.88 13.58 -7.82
C VAL A 183 2.50 12.14 -7.52
N GLY A 184 2.50 11.26 -8.52
CA GLY A 184 2.19 9.86 -8.35
C GLY A 184 2.83 9.02 -9.47
N VAL A 185 4.15 8.80 -9.39
CA VAL A 185 4.90 8.04 -10.39
C VAL A 185 5.40 6.75 -9.77
N PHE A 186 5.20 5.66 -10.48
CA PHE A 186 5.76 4.34 -10.16
C PHE A 186 6.41 3.73 -11.39
N ALA A 187 7.64 3.26 -11.26
CA ALA A 187 8.33 2.50 -12.30
C ALA A 187 9.23 1.43 -11.68
N SER A 188 9.00 0.19 -12.08
CA SER A 188 9.80 -0.98 -11.75
C SER A 188 9.90 -1.90 -12.97
N PRO A 189 10.79 -2.90 -12.98
CA PRO A 189 10.76 -3.92 -14.03
C PRO A 189 9.37 -4.56 -14.14
N GLY A 190 8.74 -4.44 -15.32
CA GLY A 190 7.45 -5.05 -15.63
C GLY A 190 6.21 -4.27 -15.18
N MET A 191 6.35 -3.13 -14.49
CA MET A 191 5.21 -2.31 -14.07
C MET A 191 5.58 -0.83 -14.04
N SER A 192 4.79 0.02 -14.69
CA SER A 192 4.95 1.47 -14.59
C SER A 192 3.62 2.19 -14.83
N PHE A 193 3.36 3.26 -14.05
CA PHE A 193 2.20 4.12 -14.20
C PHE A 193 2.44 5.52 -13.63
N ASP A 194 1.66 6.48 -14.10
CA ASP A 194 1.60 7.85 -13.59
C ASP A 194 0.15 8.16 -13.19
N ILE A 195 -0.04 8.46 -11.91
CA ILE A 195 -1.34 8.72 -11.30
C ILE A 195 -1.36 10.09 -10.59
N GLY A 196 -0.59 11.04 -11.09
CA GLY A 196 -0.63 12.43 -10.62
C GLY A 196 -2.02 13.05 -10.85
N GLY A 197 -2.52 13.81 -9.86
CA GLY A 197 -3.86 14.42 -9.89
C GLY A 197 -5.02 13.46 -9.57
N LYS A 198 -4.73 12.22 -9.18
CA LYS A 198 -5.70 11.17 -8.90
C LYS A 198 -5.93 10.98 -7.41
N TYR A 199 -6.78 10.00 -7.07
CA TYR A 199 -7.08 9.66 -5.67
C TYR A 199 -5.83 9.36 -4.86
N ALA A 200 -5.81 9.86 -3.64
CA ALA A 200 -4.81 9.53 -2.65
C ALA A 200 -5.40 9.48 -1.25
N GLU A 201 -4.69 8.78 -0.35
CA GLU A 201 -5.13 8.56 1.01
C GLU A 201 -3.97 8.48 2.00
N TYR A 202 -4.28 8.84 3.24
CA TYR A 202 -3.44 8.58 4.40
C TYR A 202 -4.26 7.87 5.46
N ALA A 203 -3.69 6.84 6.06
CA ALA A 203 -4.31 6.13 7.18
C ALA A 203 -3.27 5.60 8.17
N GLU A 204 -3.68 5.49 9.41
CA GLU A 204 -3.02 4.60 10.38
C GLU A 204 -3.62 3.21 10.27
N PHE A 205 -2.78 2.20 10.41
CA PHE A 205 -3.20 0.80 10.40
C PHE A 205 -2.75 0.04 11.63
N GLU A 206 -3.50 -0.98 11.97
CA GLU A 206 -3.15 -1.98 12.99
C GLU A 206 -3.62 -3.34 12.51
N TYR A 207 -2.66 -4.25 12.27
CA TYR A 207 -2.91 -5.59 11.76
C TYR A 207 -2.30 -6.64 12.68
N SER A 208 -2.92 -7.81 12.72
CA SER A 208 -2.37 -8.96 13.46
C SER A 208 -2.85 -10.27 12.83
N GLY A 209 -2.10 -11.31 13.06
CA GLY A 209 -2.42 -12.66 12.60
C GLY A 209 -2.02 -13.75 13.59
N PRO A 210 -2.29 -15.01 13.22
CA PRO A 210 -2.25 -16.17 14.09
C PRO A 210 -0.95 -16.35 14.82
#